data_447607b4306f017e3566e92eeb67c050
#
_entry.id   447607b4306f017e3566e92eeb67c050
#
_cell.length_a   1.000
_cell.length_b   1.000
_cell.length_c   1.000
_cell.angle_alpha   90.00
_cell.angle_beta   90.00
_cell.angle_gamma   90.00
#
_symmetry.space_group_name_H-M   'P 1'
#
loop_
_entity.id
_entity.type
_entity.pdbx_description
1 polymer ?
#
loop_
_entity_poly.entity_id
_entity_poly.type
_entity_poly.pdbx_seq_one_letter_code
_entity_poly.pdbx_strand_id
1 'polypeptide(L)'
;MAFCGNCGNQIQDGVKFCPSCGSQAQQGYGQPARMKRADEVEFKIYGEDLQFVEIMLDPQETVVAEAGGMMYMDSEIRMETIFGDGSGRDEGKGVMDKLLSAGKRMITGESLFMTTFTNSGHEKKCVSFAAPYPGCIIPLDLTEVGGTLICQKDSFLCAAKGISIGIAFQKKIGVGLFGGEGFIMQKLEGDGLVFMHAGGTIIKKDLAPGETLMLDTGCL
;
A
#
# COMPACT_ATOMS: atom_id res chain seq x y z
N MET A 1 -10.79 -19.98 -28.41
CA MET A 1 -11.33 -21.30 -28.00
C MET A 1 -11.34 -21.32 -26.48
N ALA A 2 -12.50 -21.50 -25.86
CA ALA A 2 -12.64 -21.52 -24.40
C ALA A 2 -12.81 -22.96 -23.90
N PHE A 3 -12.46 -23.22 -22.64
CA PHE A 3 -12.63 -24.48 -21.96
C PHE A 3 -13.60 -24.34 -20.79
N CYS A 4 -14.40 -25.35 -20.53
CA CYS A 4 -15.32 -25.36 -19.40
C CYS A 4 -14.56 -25.45 -18.08
N GLY A 5 -14.75 -24.47 -17.19
CA GLY A 5 -14.08 -24.40 -15.87
C GLY A 5 -14.48 -25.56 -14.93
N ASN A 6 -15.56 -26.31 -15.20
CA ASN A 6 -16.01 -27.42 -14.37
C ASN A 6 -15.54 -28.80 -14.87
N CYS A 7 -15.56 -29.06 -16.18
CA CYS A 7 -15.24 -30.38 -16.73
C CYS A 7 -14.03 -30.37 -17.68
N GLY A 8 -13.43 -29.25 -17.98
CA GLY A 8 -12.26 -29.11 -18.86
C GLY A 8 -12.56 -29.32 -20.37
N ASN A 9 -13.79 -29.65 -20.77
CA ASN A 9 -14.12 -29.83 -22.18
C ASN A 9 -14.11 -28.51 -22.94
N GLN A 10 -13.70 -28.57 -24.20
CA GLN A 10 -13.70 -27.44 -25.11
C GLN A 10 -15.12 -26.96 -25.39
N ILE A 11 -15.37 -25.67 -25.29
CA ILE A 11 -16.66 -25.03 -25.57
C ILE A 11 -16.50 -23.95 -26.65
N GLN A 12 -17.55 -23.76 -27.44
CA GLN A 12 -17.59 -22.71 -28.44
C GLN A 12 -17.79 -21.35 -27.75
N ASP A 13 -17.19 -20.31 -28.31
CA ASP A 13 -17.34 -18.94 -27.79
C ASP A 13 -18.83 -18.52 -27.92
N GLY A 14 -19.37 -17.95 -26.81
CA GLY A 14 -20.76 -17.47 -26.78
C GLY A 14 -21.81 -18.45 -26.24
N VAL A 15 -21.47 -19.69 -25.91
CA VAL A 15 -22.42 -20.63 -25.27
C VAL A 15 -22.64 -20.26 -23.81
N LYS A 16 -23.90 -20.30 -23.35
CA LYS A 16 -24.26 -19.98 -21.96
C LYS A 16 -24.05 -21.17 -21.00
N PHE A 17 -24.09 -22.41 -21.53
CA PHE A 17 -23.93 -23.62 -20.74
C PHE A 17 -23.01 -24.59 -21.47
N CYS A 18 -22.19 -25.31 -20.73
CA CYS A 18 -21.34 -26.36 -21.28
C CYS A 18 -22.19 -27.52 -21.82
N PRO A 19 -22.05 -27.91 -23.10
CA PRO A 19 -22.83 -29.01 -23.67
C PRO A 19 -22.48 -30.36 -23.06
N SER A 20 -21.33 -30.51 -22.41
CA SER A 20 -20.88 -31.80 -21.85
C SER A 20 -21.30 -32.01 -20.40
N CYS A 21 -21.37 -30.98 -19.57
CA CYS A 21 -21.67 -31.12 -18.13
C CYS A 21 -22.81 -30.24 -17.64
N GLY A 22 -23.43 -29.43 -18.51
CA GLY A 22 -24.55 -28.56 -18.17
C GLY A 22 -24.20 -27.37 -17.23
N SER A 23 -22.95 -27.25 -16.77
CA SER A 23 -22.56 -26.12 -15.97
C SER A 23 -22.56 -24.83 -16.78
N GLN A 24 -22.88 -23.73 -16.15
CA GLN A 24 -22.86 -22.42 -16.78
C GLN A 24 -21.45 -22.16 -17.31
N ALA A 25 -21.34 -21.94 -18.63
CA ALA A 25 -20.10 -21.54 -19.23
C ALA A 25 -19.77 -20.14 -18.67
N GLN A 26 -18.80 -20.03 -17.76
CA GLN A 26 -18.23 -18.75 -17.43
C GLN A 26 -17.63 -18.22 -18.73
N GLN A 27 -18.38 -17.33 -19.39
CA GLN A 27 -17.77 -16.48 -20.39
C GLN A 27 -16.65 -15.78 -19.65
N GLY A 28 -15.42 -16.09 -19.99
CA GLY A 28 -14.29 -15.26 -19.64
C GLY A 28 -14.49 -13.91 -20.32
N TYR A 29 -15.36 -13.11 -19.75
CA TYR A 29 -15.23 -11.68 -19.91
C TYR A 29 -13.82 -11.43 -19.35
N GLY A 30 -12.86 -11.13 -20.23
CA GLY A 30 -11.66 -10.46 -19.81
C GLY A 30 -12.16 -9.34 -18.89
N GLN A 31 -11.90 -9.46 -17.60
CA GLN A 31 -12.25 -8.37 -16.69
C GLN A 31 -11.68 -7.14 -17.37
N PRO A 32 -12.49 -6.08 -17.62
CA PRO A 32 -11.96 -4.86 -18.15
C PRO A 32 -10.77 -4.54 -17.25
N ALA A 33 -9.59 -4.36 -17.84
CA ALA A 33 -8.36 -4.09 -17.10
C ALA A 33 -8.74 -3.04 -16.06
N ARG A 34 -8.72 -3.44 -14.78
CA ARG A 34 -9.19 -2.58 -13.70
C ARG A 34 -8.27 -1.38 -13.77
N MET A 35 -8.80 -0.22 -14.16
CA MET A 35 -7.98 0.99 -14.24
C MET A 35 -7.26 1.12 -12.90
N LYS A 36 -5.94 1.12 -12.90
CA LYS A 36 -5.15 1.37 -11.70
C LYS A 36 -5.63 2.71 -11.13
N ARG A 37 -5.84 2.74 -9.83
CA ARG A 37 -6.26 3.95 -9.09
C ARG A 37 -5.08 4.66 -8.48
N ALA A 38 -3.99 3.93 -8.29
CA ALA A 38 -2.76 4.49 -7.78
C ALA A 38 -1.97 5.16 -8.91
N ASP A 39 -1.29 6.25 -8.59
CA ASP A 39 -0.34 6.91 -9.47
C ASP A 39 0.78 5.91 -9.83
N GLU A 40 1.24 5.92 -11.07
CA GLU A 40 2.38 5.11 -11.53
C GLU A 40 3.66 5.91 -11.32
N VAL A 41 4.41 5.58 -10.29
CA VAL A 41 5.64 6.28 -9.96
C VAL A 41 6.88 5.50 -10.39
N GLU A 42 7.86 6.21 -10.92
CA GLU A 42 9.20 5.67 -11.16
C GLU A 42 10.07 5.88 -9.93
N PHE A 43 11.04 4.98 -9.71
CA PHE A 43 11.90 5.08 -8.54
C PHE A 43 13.30 4.55 -8.78
N LYS A 44 14.23 4.96 -7.92
CA LYS A 44 15.57 4.42 -7.83
C LYS A 44 16.00 4.27 -6.38
N ILE A 45 16.58 3.12 -6.04
CA ILE A 45 17.13 2.84 -4.71
C ILE A 45 18.65 3.05 -4.75
N TYR A 46 19.16 3.73 -3.73
CA TYR A 46 20.58 4.01 -3.55
C TYR A 46 21.04 3.48 -2.20
N GLY A 47 22.35 3.16 -2.13
CA GLY A 47 22.99 2.65 -0.92
C GLY A 47 22.99 1.13 -0.84
N GLU A 48 23.71 0.59 0.14
CA GLU A 48 23.83 -0.84 0.42
C GLU A 48 23.21 -1.16 1.79
N ASP A 49 23.87 -0.78 2.89
CA ASP A 49 23.40 -1.05 4.26
C ASP A 49 22.50 0.06 4.82
N LEU A 50 22.54 1.24 4.21
CA LEU A 50 21.71 2.40 4.57
C LEU A 50 21.07 2.91 3.28
N GLN A 51 19.93 2.34 2.93
CA GLN A 51 19.29 2.65 1.66
C GLN A 51 18.32 3.84 1.78
N PHE A 52 18.21 4.58 0.68
CA PHE A 52 17.13 5.51 0.45
C PHE A 52 16.53 5.31 -0.94
N VAL A 53 15.28 5.69 -1.10
CA VAL A 53 14.58 5.67 -2.38
C VAL A 53 14.35 7.09 -2.86
N GLU A 54 14.66 7.33 -4.13
CA GLU A 54 14.28 8.52 -4.87
C GLU A 54 13.10 8.18 -5.77
N ILE A 55 11.99 8.89 -5.58
CA ILE A 55 10.77 8.76 -6.36
C ILE A 55 10.75 9.87 -7.38
N MET A 56 10.57 9.50 -8.64
CA MET A 56 10.41 10.43 -9.76
C MET A 56 8.93 10.57 -10.08
N LEU A 57 8.42 11.78 -9.98
CA LEU A 57 7.02 12.12 -10.18
C LEU A 57 6.84 12.89 -11.48
N ASP A 58 5.98 12.43 -12.36
CA ASP A 58 5.49 13.20 -13.48
C ASP A 58 4.61 14.37 -12.99
N PRO A 59 4.32 15.41 -13.82
CA PRO A 59 3.47 16.50 -13.43
C PRO A 59 2.12 16.02 -12.86
N GLN A 60 1.74 16.51 -11.68
CA GLN A 60 0.55 16.17 -10.90
C GLN A 60 0.56 14.80 -10.22
N GLU A 61 1.57 13.97 -10.39
CA GLU A 61 1.71 12.74 -9.61
C GLU A 61 2.07 13.05 -8.16
N THR A 62 1.67 12.12 -7.29
CA THR A 62 1.79 12.29 -5.84
C THR A 62 2.28 11.00 -5.18
N VAL A 63 3.16 11.14 -4.23
CA VAL A 63 3.52 10.10 -3.28
C VAL A 63 3.07 10.49 -1.87
N VAL A 64 2.69 9.49 -1.09
CA VAL A 64 2.25 9.65 0.31
C VAL A 64 3.30 8.99 1.21
N ALA A 65 3.69 9.66 2.28
CA ALA A 65 4.66 9.15 3.24
C ALA A 65 4.27 9.48 4.68
N GLU A 66 4.84 8.76 5.65
CA GLU A 66 4.80 9.18 7.04
C GLU A 66 5.67 10.41 7.28
N ALA A 67 5.32 11.17 8.31
CA ALA A 67 6.12 12.33 8.71
C ALA A 67 7.52 11.89 9.15
N GLY A 68 8.56 12.60 8.65
CA GLY A 68 9.95 12.38 9.04
C GLY A 68 10.77 11.46 8.12
N GLY A 69 10.15 10.78 7.14
CA GLY A 69 10.88 9.95 6.17
C GLY A 69 11.50 10.71 5.00
N MET A 70 11.10 11.94 4.74
CA MET A 70 11.61 12.74 3.62
C MET A 70 13.04 13.23 3.90
N MET A 71 13.94 13.00 2.92
CA MET A 71 15.33 13.46 2.97
C MET A 71 15.53 14.79 2.24
N TYR A 72 15.14 14.81 0.96
CA TYR A 72 15.22 16.01 0.10
C TYR A 72 14.14 15.91 -0.99
N MET A 73 13.81 17.04 -1.57
CA MET A 73 12.88 17.15 -2.69
C MET A 73 13.23 18.33 -3.58
N ASP A 74 12.83 18.28 -4.84
CA ASP A 74 12.93 19.38 -5.77
C ASP A 74 12.00 20.54 -5.37
N SER A 75 12.35 21.77 -5.77
CA SER A 75 11.64 22.99 -5.35
C SER A 75 10.18 23.07 -5.78
N GLU A 76 9.78 22.34 -6.82
CA GLU A 76 8.40 22.32 -7.34
C GLU A 76 7.56 21.18 -6.75
N ILE A 77 8.12 20.38 -5.85
CA ILE A 77 7.36 19.40 -5.06
C ILE A 77 6.64 20.15 -3.93
N ARG A 78 5.32 20.04 -3.91
CA ARG A 78 4.45 20.59 -2.88
C ARG A 78 4.19 19.56 -1.81
N MET A 79 4.53 19.90 -0.58
CA MET A 79 4.31 19.06 0.60
C MET A 79 3.06 19.53 1.35
N GLU A 80 2.14 18.61 1.63
CA GLU A 80 0.92 18.89 2.39
C GLU A 80 0.63 17.76 3.39
N THR A 81 0.32 18.14 4.63
CA THR A 81 -0.13 17.16 5.63
C THR A 81 -1.61 16.86 5.44
N ILE A 82 -1.96 15.59 5.37
CA ILE A 82 -3.34 15.13 5.25
C ILE A 82 -3.76 14.33 6.49
N PHE A 83 -5.04 14.45 6.83
CA PHE A 83 -5.69 13.64 7.85
C PHE A 83 -6.48 12.54 7.13
N GLY A 84 -6.07 11.30 7.26
CA GLY A 84 -6.79 10.20 6.61
C GLY A 84 -5.87 9.09 6.14
N ASP A 85 -6.41 8.21 5.30
CA ASP A 85 -5.75 6.99 4.84
C ASP A 85 -4.88 7.17 3.57
N GLY A 86 -4.65 8.38 3.13
CA GLY A 86 -3.83 8.65 1.92
C GLY A 86 -4.47 8.27 0.59
N SER A 87 -5.64 7.61 0.59
CA SER A 87 -6.27 7.08 -0.64
C SER A 87 -6.92 8.12 -1.54
N GLY A 88 -7.04 9.38 -1.09
CA GLY A 88 -7.74 10.45 -1.82
C GLY A 88 -9.27 10.27 -1.89
N ARG A 89 -9.84 9.21 -1.30
CA ARG A 89 -11.27 8.91 -1.36
C ARG A 89 -12.15 9.97 -0.69
N ASP A 90 -11.58 10.80 0.14
CA ASP A 90 -12.27 11.85 0.88
C ASP A 90 -12.17 13.25 0.21
N GLU A 91 -11.55 13.36 -0.95
CA GLU A 91 -11.34 14.65 -1.64
C GLU A 91 -12.66 15.34 -2.06
N GLY A 92 -13.77 14.60 -2.16
CA GLY A 92 -15.10 15.13 -2.51
C GLY A 92 -16.00 15.50 -1.32
N LYS A 93 -15.55 15.27 -0.07
CA LYS A 93 -16.38 15.56 1.12
C LYS A 93 -16.14 16.97 1.64
N GLY A 94 -17.22 17.62 2.12
CA GLY A 94 -17.16 18.95 2.72
C GLY A 94 -16.21 19.01 3.93
N VAL A 95 -15.66 20.20 4.20
CA VAL A 95 -14.72 20.42 5.34
C VAL A 95 -15.29 19.94 6.67
N MET A 96 -16.61 20.06 6.86
CA MET A 96 -17.31 19.64 8.07
C MET A 96 -17.36 18.11 8.21
N ASP A 97 -17.57 17.38 7.11
CA ASP A 97 -17.58 15.91 7.10
C ASP A 97 -16.17 15.34 7.29
N LYS A 98 -15.15 16.02 6.74
CA LYS A 98 -13.74 15.69 6.98
C LYS A 98 -13.36 15.87 8.46
N LEU A 99 -13.82 16.95 9.09
CA LEU A 99 -13.57 17.23 10.50
C LEU A 99 -14.30 16.24 11.43
N LEU A 100 -15.53 15.86 11.11
CA LEU A 100 -16.30 14.87 11.87
C LEU A 100 -15.73 13.45 11.73
N SER A 101 -15.29 13.06 10.53
CA SER A 101 -14.63 11.77 10.29
C SER A 101 -13.25 11.70 10.94
N ALA A 102 -12.46 12.78 10.87
CA ALA A 102 -11.20 12.90 11.58
C ALA A 102 -11.38 12.85 13.10
N GLY A 103 -12.39 13.54 13.65
CA GLY A 103 -12.70 13.51 15.08
C GLY A 103 -13.08 12.11 15.59
N LYS A 104 -13.86 11.33 14.82
CA LYS A 104 -14.15 9.93 15.14
C LYS A 104 -12.92 9.04 15.11
N ARG A 105 -12.05 9.19 14.11
CA ARG A 105 -10.81 8.42 13.98
C ARG A 105 -9.77 8.79 15.04
N MET A 106 -9.71 10.06 15.46
CA MET A 106 -8.86 10.47 16.60
C MET A 106 -9.28 9.81 17.92
N ILE A 107 -10.58 9.63 18.15
CA ILE A 107 -11.10 8.99 19.37
C ILE A 107 -10.82 7.48 19.36
N THR A 108 -10.78 6.84 18.19
CA THR A 108 -10.46 5.41 18.05
C THR A 108 -8.95 5.13 17.99
N GLY A 109 -8.10 6.16 17.93
CA GLY A 109 -6.64 6.00 17.79
C GLY A 109 -6.18 5.61 16.39
N GLU A 110 -7.06 5.69 15.39
CA GLU A 110 -6.81 5.30 14.00
C GLU A 110 -6.29 6.46 13.12
N SER A 111 -5.93 7.58 13.73
CA SER A 111 -5.50 8.79 13.02
C SER A 111 -4.02 8.68 12.66
N LEU A 112 -3.73 8.29 11.44
CA LEU A 112 -2.40 8.42 10.86
C LEU A 112 -2.27 9.82 10.25
N PHE A 113 -1.23 10.53 10.63
CA PHE A 113 -0.84 11.78 9.98
C PHE A 113 0.07 11.43 8.80
N MET A 114 -0.44 11.62 7.60
CA MET A 114 0.30 11.36 6.39
C MET A 114 0.68 12.68 5.72
N THR A 115 1.76 12.64 4.98
CA THR A 115 2.21 13.79 4.18
C THR A 115 2.19 13.40 2.71
N THR A 116 1.56 14.23 1.88
CA THR A 116 1.61 14.10 0.43
C THR A 116 2.69 14.96 -0.16
N PHE A 117 3.34 14.46 -1.20
CA PHE A 117 4.35 15.14 -1.98
C PHE A 117 3.91 15.12 -3.43
N THR A 118 3.46 16.24 -3.95
CA THR A 118 2.88 16.37 -5.30
C THR A 118 3.80 17.19 -6.19
N ASN A 119 4.09 16.69 -7.38
CA ASN A 119 4.78 17.48 -8.38
C ASN A 119 3.84 18.55 -8.96
N SER A 120 4.04 19.80 -8.57
CA SER A 120 3.30 20.98 -9.07
C SER A 120 3.96 21.63 -10.28
N GLY A 121 5.10 21.11 -10.72
CA GLY A 121 5.84 21.58 -11.88
C GLY A 121 5.29 21.06 -13.21
N HIS A 122 6.01 21.36 -14.28
CA HIS A 122 5.69 20.94 -15.64
C HIS A 122 6.62 19.86 -16.19
N GLU A 123 7.65 19.53 -15.44
CA GLU A 123 8.65 18.51 -15.75
C GLU A 123 8.71 17.48 -14.63
N LYS A 124 9.35 16.35 -14.90
CA LYS A 124 9.59 15.31 -13.90
C LYS A 124 10.42 15.86 -12.74
N LYS A 125 10.00 15.63 -11.50
CA LYS A 125 10.64 16.08 -10.27
C LYS A 125 10.84 14.92 -9.30
N CYS A 126 11.83 15.06 -8.43
CA CYS A 126 12.22 14.01 -7.50
C CYS A 126 11.92 14.37 -6.05
N VAL A 127 11.55 13.37 -5.28
CA VAL A 127 11.50 13.41 -3.82
C VAL A 127 12.09 12.11 -3.26
N SER A 128 12.90 12.23 -2.22
CA SER A 128 13.64 11.08 -1.66
C SER A 128 13.23 10.79 -0.23
N PHE A 129 13.17 9.50 0.10
CA PHE A 129 12.77 8.99 1.40
C PHE A 129 13.78 7.98 1.94
N ALA A 130 14.03 8.04 3.25
CA ALA A 130 14.82 7.06 3.99
C ALA A 130 14.27 6.88 5.41
N ALA A 131 14.51 5.71 5.97
CA ALA A 131 14.34 5.49 7.40
C ALA A 131 15.53 6.05 8.19
N PRO A 132 15.34 6.41 9.47
CA PRO A 132 16.41 6.99 10.30
C PRO A 132 17.43 5.96 10.81
N TYR A 133 17.37 4.71 10.38
CA TYR A 133 18.22 3.61 10.79
C TYR A 133 18.63 2.73 9.59
N PRO A 134 19.74 1.97 9.70
CA PRO A 134 20.21 1.09 8.64
C PRO A 134 19.17 0.05 8.22
N GLY A 135 19.12 -0.25 6.93
CA GLY A 135 18.24 -1.27 6.38
C GLY A 135 18.07 -1.15 4.87
N CYS A 136 17.30 -2.10 4.35
CA CYS A 136 16.99 -2.21 2.93
C CYS A 136 15.58 -1.69 2.64
N ILE A 137 15.42 -1.11 1.45
CA ILE A 137 14.12 -0.72 0.95
C ILE A 137 13.55 -1.82 0.07
N ILE A 138 12.30 -2.17 0.34
CA ILE A 138 11.54 -3.20 -0.38
C ILE A 138 10.45 -2.50 -1.18
N PRO A 139 10.63 -2.31 -2.50
CA PRO A 139 9.53 -1.88 -3.36
C PRO A 139 8.60 -3.07 -3.62
N LEU A 140 7.31 -2.86 -3.48
CA LEU A 140 6.29 -3.89 -3.71
C LEU A 140 5.08 -3.31 -4.43
N ASP A 141 4.72 -3.89 -5.58
CA ASP A 141 3.42 -3.62 -6.20
C ASP A 141 2.37 -4.46 -5.48
N LEU A 142 1.37 -3.82 -4.87
CA LEU A 142 0.34 -4.53 -4.13
C LEU A 142 -0.47 -5.49 -4.99
N THR A 143 -0.51 -5.31 -6.30
CA THR A 143 -1.19 -6.25 -7.20
C THR A 143 -0.53 -7.64 -7.19
N GLU A 144 0.77 -7.73 -6.91
CA GLU A 144 1.50 -9.01 -6.85
C GLU A 144 1.15 -9.84 -5.60
N VAL A 145 0.60 -9.17 -4.56
CA VAL A 145 0.22 -9.81 -3.29
C VAL A 145 -1.29 -9.76 -3.04
N GLY A 146 -2.09 -9.64 -4.11
CA GLY A 146 -3.54 -9.64 -4.02
C GLY A 146 -4.17 -8.35 -3.52
N GLY A 147 -3.45 -7.22 -3.59
CA GLY A 147 -3.95 -5.88 -3.31
C GLY A 147 -3.95 -5.49 -1.84
N THR A 148 -3.38 -6.33 -0.95
CA THR A 148 -3.33 -6.05 0.48
C THR A 148 -2.01 -6.52 1.08
N LEU A 149 -1.37 -5.64 1.87
CA LEU A 149 -0.21 -5.95 2.66
C LEU A 149 -0.46 -5.55 4.12
N ILE A 150 -0.04 -6.39 5.06
CA ILE A 150 0.00 -6.06 6.50
C ILE A 150 1.46 -6.02 6.93
N CYS A 151 1.86 -4.94 7.56
CA CYS A 151 3.23 -4.73 8.02
C CYS A 151 3.26 -4.04 9.38
N GLN A 152 4.39 -4.08 10.05
CA GLN A 152 4.62 -3.26 11.24
C GLN A 152 4.59 -1.78 10.84
N LYS A 153 4.07 -0.92 11.71
CA LYS A 153 3.93 0.52 11.46
C LYS A 153 5.24 1.16 10.98
N ASP A 154 6.34 0.89 11.68
CA ASP A 154 7.63 1.52 11.40
C ASP A 154 8.34 0.97 10.13
N SER A 155 7.76 -0.07 9.51
CA SER A 155 8.24 -0.60 8.23
C SER A 155 7.74 0.17 7.02
N PHE A 156 6.61 0.90 7.12
CA PHE A 156 6.11 1.71 6.01
C PHE A 156 6.96 2.96 5.83
N LEU A 157 7.36 3.24 4.59
CA LEU A 157 8.15 4.42 4.24
C LEU A 157 7.35 5.40 3.40
N CYS A 158 6.90 4.97 2.23
CA CYS A 158 6.05 5.78 1.35
C CYS A 158 5.26 4.90 0.37
N ALA A 159 4.27 5.47 -0.30
CA ALA A 159 3.44 4.80 -1.29
C ALA A 159 2.97 5.76 -2.38
N ALA A 160 2.67 5.24 -3.57
CA ALA A 160 1.97 5.99 -4.60
C ALA A 160 0.59 6.46 -4.10
N LYS A 161 0.13 7.64 -4.52
CA LYS A 161 -1.22 8.12 -4.20
C LYS A 161 -2.26 7.13 -4.72
N GLY A 162 -3.33 6.93 -3.95
CA GLY A 162 -4.37 5.94 -4.26
C GLY A 162 -4.29 4.67 -3.41
N ILE A 163 -3.18 4.45 -2.72
CA ILE A 163 -3.04 3.40 -1.71
C ILE A 163 -3.71 3.86 -0.41
N SER A 164 -4.57 3.01 0.15
CA SER A 164 -5.19 3.23 1.46
C SER A 164 -4.28 2.70 2.55
N ILE A 165 -3.95 3.54 3.53
CA ILE A 165 -3.07 3.23 4.66
C ILE A 165 -3.89 3.29 5.93
N GLY A 166 -4.12 2.13 6.57
CA GLY A 166 -4.94 2.00 7.76
C GLY A 166 -4.26 1.20 8.86
N ILE A 167 -4.94 1.05 9.99
CA ILE A 167 -4.50 0.20 11.10
C ILE A 167 -5.22 -1.15 10.97
N ALA A 168 -4.48 -2.25 10.81
CA ALA A 168 -5.02 -3.60 10.78
C ALA A 168 -5.27 -4.13 12.20
N PHE A 169 -4.33 -3.87 13.09
CA PHE A 169 -4.37 -4.36 14.46
C PHE A 169 -3.57 -3.46 15.40
N GLN A 170 -4.14 -3.17 16.56
CA GLN A 170 -3.45 -2.45 17.63
C GLN A 170 -3.67 -3.15 18.96
N LYS A 171 -2.60 -3.52 19.64
CA LYS A 171 -2.67 -4.05 21.00
C LYS A 171 -1.99 -3.08 21.96
N LYS A 172 -2.76 -2.50 22.87
CA LYS A 172 -2.22 -1.74 23.99
C LYS A 172 -1.73 -2.73 25.05
N ILE A 173 -0.43 -2.84 25.22
CA ILE A 173 0.15 -3.59 26.35
C ILE A 173 -0.01 -2.70 27.57
N GLY A 174 -0.62 -3.23 28.64
CA GLY A 174 -0.98 -2.44 29.84
C GLY A 174 0.21 -1.66 30.40
N VAL A 175 -0.07 -0.43 30.79
CA VAL A 175 0.85 0.62 31.27
C VAL A 175 1.44 0.23 32.63
N GLY A 176 2.19 -0.85 32.75
CA GLY A 176 2.64 -1.28 34.07
C GLY A 176 4.08 -1.69 34.23
N LEU A 177 4.73 -2.28 33.24
CA LEU A 177 6.07 -2.86 33.45
C LEU A 177 7.12 -2.61 32.36
N PHE A 178 6.74 -2.27 31.11
CA PHE A 178 7.71 -2.05 30.04
C PHE A 178 7.21 -0.96 29.07
N GLY A 179 7.43 0.31 29.38
CA GLY A 179 7.30 1.46 28.49
C GLY A 179 6.24 1.36 27.38
N GLY A 180 5.02 1.57 27.72
CA GLY A 180 3.71 1.55 27.08
C GLY A 180 3.48 1.87 25.60
N GLU A 181 4.40 1.66 24.68
CA GLU A 181 4.10 1.73 23.25
C GLU A 181 3.51 0.39 22.79
N GLY A 182 2.22 0.41 22.51
CA GLY A 182 1.50 -0.75 22.00
C GLY A 182 1.97 -1.12 20.59
N PHE A 183 1.83 -2.39 20.27
CA PHE A 183 2.09 -2.95 18.95
C PHE A 183 1.03 -2.49 17.94
N ILE A 184 1.45 -1.93 16.82
CA ILE A 184 0.59 -1.45 15.75
C ILE A 184 0.98 -2.11 14.43
N MET A 185 0.01 -2.79 13.80
CA MET A 185 0.13 -3.26 12.43
C MET A 185 -0.63 -2.33 11.49
N GLN A 186 0.03 -1.92 10.44
CA GLN A 186 -0.60 -1.17 9.35
C GLN A 186 -1.13 -2.13 8.28
N LYS A 187 -2.20 -1.70 7.63
CA LYS A 187 -2.79 -2.35 6.46
C LYS A 187 -2.69 -1.41 5.28
N LEU A 188 -2.01 -1.85 4.23
CA LEU A 188 -1.87 -1.13 2.97
C LEU A 188 -2.76 -1.82 1.94
N GLU A 189 -3.65 -1.08 1.27
CA GLU A 189 -4.60 -1.62 0.30
C GLU A 189 -4.63 -0.77 -0.97
N GLY A 190 -4.54 -1.43 -2.12
CA GLY A 190 -4.61 -0.75 -3.42
C GLY A 190 -4.02 -1.57 -4.55
N ASP A 191 -3.65 -0.86 -5.61
CA ASP A 191 -3.17 -1.43 -6.88
C ASP A 191 -1.89 -0.73 -7.40
N GLY A 192 -1.09 -0.17 -6.50
CA GLY A 192 0.15 0.54 -6.84
C GLY A 192 1.32 0.17 -5.95
N LEU A 193 2.42 0.90 -6.15
CA LEU A 193 3.69 0.71 -5.46
C LEU A 193 3.65 1.22 -4.01
N VAL A 194 4.17 0.39 -3.12
CA VAL A 194 4.49 0.74 -1.74
C VAL A 194 5.97 0.49 -1.49
N PHE A 195 6.57 1.28 -0.63
CA PHE A 195 7.98 1.17 -0.26
C PHE A 195 8.07 0.92 1.24
N MET A 196 8.66 -0.22 1.57
CA MET A 196 8.86 -0.65 2.93
C MET A 196 10.33 -0.52 3.28
N HIS A 197 10.62 -0.28 4.55
CA HIS A 197 11.97 -0.33 5.08
C HIS A 197 12.10 -1.47 6.10
N ALA A 198 13.14 -2.29 5.96
CA ALA A 198 13.42 -3.37 6.88
C ALA A 198 14.91 -3.40 7.24
N GLY A 199 15.22 -3.45 8.53
CA GLY A 199 16.57 -3.70 9.02
C GLY A 199 16.93 -5.19 8.97
N GLY A 200 18.22 -5.50 8.88
CA GLY A 200 18.72 -6.87 8.92
C GLY A 200 18.45 -7.69 7.65
N THR A 201 18.35 -8.99 7.81
CA THR A 201 18.18 -9.94 6.70
C THR A 201 16.71 -10.16 6.38
N ILE A 202 16.32 -9.92 5.12
CA ILE A 202 14.96 -10.12 4.63
C ILE A 202 14.79 -11.57 4.15
N ILE A 203 13.79 -12.27 4.67
CA ILE A 203 13.46 -13.63 4.30
C ILE A 203 12.02 -13.69 3.83
N LYS A 204 11.82 -14.06 2.56
CA LYS A 204 10.49 -14.34 2.02
C LYS A 204 10.12 -15.80 2.28
N LYS A 205 8.92 -16.03 2.81
CA LYS A 205 8.34 -17.38 3.01
C LYS A 205 6.94 -17.44 2.44
N ASP A 206 6.68 -18.45 1.63
CA ASP A 206 5.35 -18.77 1.13
C ASP A 206 4.76 -19.86 2.03
N LEU A 207 3.57 -19.57 2.62
CA LEU A 207 2.89 -20.51 3.51
C LEU A 207 1.86 -21.33 2.72
N ALA A 208 1.90 -22.65 2.89
CA ALA A 208 0.88 -23.54 2.31
C ALA A 208 -0.48 -23.34 3.01
N PRO A 209 -1.61 -23.70 2.34
CA PRO A 209 -2.92 -23.66 2.98
C PRO A 209 -2.95 -24.46 4.29
N GLY A 210 -3.31 -23.78 5.40
CA GLY A 210 -3.35 -24.35 6.74
C GLY A 210 -1.99 -24.33 7.50
N GLU A 211 -0.92 -23.92 6.85
CA GLU A 211 0.37 -23.72 7.53
C GLU A 211 0.32 -22.47 8.43
N THR A 212 0.93 -22.56 9.60
CA THR A 212 1.00 -21.47 10.57
C THR A 212 2.45 -21.19 10.92
N LEU A 213 2.86 -19.94 10.82
CA LEU A 213 4.16 -19.46 11.27
C LEU A 213 3.95 -18.50 12.45
N MET A 214 4.69 -18.70 13.53
CA MET A 214 4.73 -17.77 14.65
C MET A 214 5.93 -16.86 14.49
N LEU A 215 5.68 -15.55 14.51
CA LEU A 215 6.70 -14.51 14.37
C LEU A 215 6.64 -13.57 15.57
N ASP A 216 7.80 -13.05 15.95
CA ASP A 216 7.84 -11.87 16.81
C ASP A 216 7.35 -10.63 16.04
N THR A 217 6.75 -9.69 16.75
CA THR A 217 6.12 -8.52 16.18
C THR A 217 7.07 -7.61 15.41
N GLY A 218 8.33 -7.55 15.79
CA GLY A 218 9.38 -6.79 15.12
C GLY A 218 9.96 -7.43 13.87
N CYS A 219 9.44 -8.60 13.45
CA CYS A 219 9.96 -9.37 12.32
C CYS A 219 9.04 -9.37 11.09
N LEU A 220 7.96 -8.56 11.08
CA LEU A 220 6.95 -8.56 10.01
C LEU A 220 6.78 -7.16 9.40
#